data_fe48797f8181020d7b0f094726313865
#
_entry.id   fe48797f8181020d7b0f094726313865
#
_cell.length_a   1.000
_cell.length_b   1.000
_cell.length_c   1.000
_cell.angle_alpha   90.00
_cell.angle_beta   90.00
_cell.angle_gamma   90.00
#
_symmetry.space_group_name_H-M   'P 1'
#
loop_
_entity.id
_entity.type
_entity.pdbx_description
1 polymer ?
#
loop_
_entity_poly.entity_id
_entity_poly.type
_entity_poly.pdbx_seq_one_letter_code
_entity_poly.pdbx_strand_id
1 'polypeptide(L)'
;RKRKGDARHALVGRVWVALMLWVALSSFAIRDINHGGFSFLHVLSVVTLVALARGMWTVRRGNISGHRGAMRGSWLGLLGAFVGAVAVPDRALPTFALTNPAGALAAAAAVLVTSWVVIALGGLLADRADGARTRSARA
;
A
#
# COMPACT_ATOMS: atom_id res chain seq x y z
N ARG A 1 -19.84 1.29 15.50
CA ARG A 1 -18.57 1.97 15.08
C ARG A 1 -17.41 1.07 15.50
N LYS A 2 -16.88 0.25 14.55
CA LYS A 2 -15.76 -0.67 14.83
C LYS A 2 -14.55 0.15 15.30
N ARG A 3 -13.95 -0.26 16.43
CA ARG A 3 -12.77 0.41 17.01
C ARG A 3 -11.58 0.26 16.07
N LYS A 4 -10.87 1.37 15.77
CA LYS A 4 -9.58 1.32 15.08
C LYS A 4 -8.60 0.53 15.95
N GLY A 5 -8.02 -0.53 15.40
CA GLY A 5 -7.12 -1.42 16.13
C GLY A 5 -7.66 -2.84 16.37
N ASP A 6 -8.87 -3.16 15.84
CA ASP A 6 -9.41 -4.51 15.85
C ASP A 6 -8.61 -5.47 14.91
N ALA A 7 -8.93 -6.77 14.96
CA ALA A 7 -8.23 -7.80 14.18
C ALA A 7 -8.26 -7.51 12.66
N ARG A 8 -9.37 -6.94 12.17
CA ARG A 8 -9.51 -6.55 10.76
C ARG A 8 -8.53 -5.44 10.38
N HIS A 9 -8.41 -4.39 11.19
CA HIS A 9 -7.45 -3.33 10.95
C HIS A 9 -6.00 -3.87 10.94
N ALA A 10 -5.68 -4.75 11.89
CA ALA A 10 -4.35 -5.35 11.96
C ALA A 10 -4.03 -6.23 10.73
N LEU A 11 -4.99 -7.05 10.27
CA LEU A 11 -4.80 -7.91 9.10
C LEU A 11 -4.64 -7.08 7.82
N VAL A 12 -5.57 -6.17 7.55
CA VAL A 12 -5.52 -5.29 6.37
C VAL A 12 -4.25 -4.43 6.39
N GLY A 13 -3.88 -3.91 7.57
CA GLY A 13 -2.66 -3.13 7.73
C GLY A 13 -1.38 -3.93 7.43
N ARG A 14 -1.30 -5.21 7.86
CA ARG A 14 -0.15 -6.09 7.55
C ARG A 14 -0.05 -6.37 6.05
N VAL A 15 -1.17 -6.70 5.40
CA VAL A 15 -1.20 -6.91 3.94
C VAL A 15 -0.76 -5.66 3.21
N TRP A 16 -1.29 -4.50 3.60
CA TRP A 16 -0.92 -3.22 3.00
C TRP A 16 0.58 -2.92 3.17
N VAL A 17 1.13 -3.10 4.37
CA VAL A 17 2.58 -2.91 4.63
C VAL A 17 3.42 -3.87 3.80
N ALA A 18 3.02 -5.14 3.67
CA ALA A 18 3.74 -6.12 2.85
C ALA A 18 3.75 -5.72 1.37
N LEU A 19 2.63 -5.26 0.83
CA LEU A 19 2.53 -4.77 -0.54
C LEU A 19 3.39 -3.52 -0.76
N MET A 20 3.36 -2.57 0.17
CA MET A 20 4.19 -1.37 0.10
C MET A 20 5.69 -1.68 0.19
N LEU A 21 6.09 -2.64 1.02
CA LEU A 21 7.48 -3.13 1.08
C LEU A 21 7.88 -3.76 -0.26
N TRP A 22 7.01 -4.61 -0.82
CA TRP A 22 7.26 -5.24 -2.11
C TRP A 22 7.47 -4.20 -3.21
N VAL A 23 6.57 -3.22 -3.33
CA VAL A 23 6.68 -2.13 -4.33
C VAL A 23 7.94 -1.30 -4.11
N ALA A 24 8.22 -0.89 -2.88
CA ALA A 24 9.39 -0.07 -2.58
C ALA A 24 10.71 -0.82 -2.84
N LEU A 25 10.80 -2.10 -2.54
CA LEU A 25 11.99 -2.91 -2.79
C LEU A 25 12.15 -3.22 -4.29
N SER A 26 11.06 -3.59 -4.98
CA SER A 26 11.11 -3.87 -6.42
C SER A 26 11.48 -2.65 -7.25
N SER A 27 11.17 -1.44 -6.77
CA SER A 27 11.54 -0.19 -7.46
C SER A 27 13.06 -0.03 -7.63
N PHE A 28 13.87 -0.61 -6.75
CA PHE A 28 15.34 -0.57 -6.88
C PHE A 28 15.89 -1.42 -8.05
N ALA A 29 15.08 -2.36 -8.56
CA ALA A 29 15.41 -3.13 -9.75
C ALA A 29 15.17 -2.35 -11.04
N ILE A 30 14.35 -1.29 -11.00
CA ILE A 30 14.02 -0.46 -12.17
C ILE A 30 15.03 0.69 -12.26
N ARG A 31 16.03 0.56 -13.12
CA ARG A 31 17.12 1.54 -13.27
C ARG A 31 17.11 2.28 -14.63
N ASP A 32 16.15 1.97 -15.50
CA ASP A 32 16.13 2.46 -16.88
C ASP A 32 15.82 3.97 -16.99
N ILE A 33 15.28 4.59 -15.92
CA ILE A 33 14.81 5.97 -15.94
C ILE A 33 15.95 6.99 -15.97
N ASN A 34 17.16 6.61 -15.54
CA ASN A 34 18.32 7.51 -15.47
C ASN A 34 19.60 6.79 -15.90
N HIS A 35 19.64 6.25 -17.11
CA HIS A 35 20.81 5.61 -17.72
C HIS A 35 21.55 4.63 -16.78
N GLY A 36 20.81 3.86 -15.99
CA GLY A 36 21.35 2.91 -15.01
C GLY A 36 21.64 3.51 -13.62
N GLY A 37 21.45 4.81 -13.42
CA GLY A 37 21.66 5.52 -12.15
C GLY A 37 20.42 5.58 -11.26
N PHE A 38 20.63 6.00 -10.01
CA PHE A 38 19.53 6.25 -9.08
C PHE A 38 18.74 7.50 -9.51
N SER A 39 17.42 7.38 -9.52
CA SER A 39 16.49 8.47 -9.82
C SER A 39 15.80 8.98 -8.55
N PHE A 40 15.08 10.11 -8.64
CA PHE A 40 14.26 10.64 -7.56
C PHE A 40 13.25 9.60 -7.00
N LEU A 41 12.81 8.65 -7.83
CA LEU A 41 11.92 7.57 -7.41
C LEU A 41 12.56 6.65 -6.35
N HIS A 42 13.87 6.42 -6.43
CA HIS A 42 14.59 5.63 -5.42
C HIS A 42 14.63 6.35 -4.06
N VAL A 43 14.78 7.67 -4.06
CA VAL A 43 14.69 8.48 -2.82
C VAL A 43 13.32 8.32 -2.20
N LEU A 44 12.25 8.38 -3.00
CA LEU A 44 10.88 8.18 -2.54
C LEU A 44 10.66 6.78 -1.96
N SER A 45 11.28 5.76 -2.56
CA SER A 45 11.24 4.39 -2.05
C SER A 45 11.94 4.26 -0.69
N VAL A 46 13.10 4.89 -0.52
CA VAL A 46 13.80 4.94 0.78
C VAL A 46 12.93 5.62 1.84
N VAL A 47 12.36 6.78 1.52
CA VAL A 47 11.45 7.50 2.43
C VAL A 47 10.26 6.63 2.83
N THR A 48 9.69 5.91 1.87
CA THR A 48 8.58 4.98 2.13
C THR A 48 9.01 3.85 3.08
N LEU A 49 10.16 3.22 2.84
CA LEU A 49 10.69 2.16 3.71
C LEU A 49 10.90 2.65 5.15
N VAL A 50 11.50 3.82 5.30
CA VAL A 50 11.71 4.45 6.63
C VAL A 50 10.39 4.75 7.31
N ALA A 51 9.41 5.30 6.59
CA ALA A 51 8.08 5.60 7.13
C ALA A 51 7.34 4.35 7.58
N LEU A 52 7.39 3.26 6.80
CA LEU A 52 6.80 1.96 7.16
C LEU A 52 7.47 1.37 8.40
N ALA A 53 8.81 1.34 8.44
CA ALA A 53 9.57 0.86 9.59
C ALA A 53 9.21 1.64 10.86
N ARG A 54 9.20 2.98 10.78
CA ARG A 54 8.80 3.86 11.89
C ARG A 54 7.36 3.62 12.33
N GLY A 55 6.43 3.46 11.37
CA GLY A 55 5.03 3.20 11.66
C GLY A 55 4.80 1.88 12.37
N MET A 56 5.51 0.83 11.96
CA MET A 56 5.46 -0.47 12.61
C MET A 56 6.14 -0.47 13.99
N TRP A 57 7.23 0.27 14.13
CA TRP A 57 7.92 0.41 15.41
C TRP A 57 7.10 1.19 16.44
N THR A 58 6.50 2.31 16.04
CA THR A 58 5.69 3.14 16.92
C THR A 58 4.46 2.40 17.44
N VAL A 59 3.76 1.61 16.59
CA VAL A 59 2.59 0.83 17.05
C VAL A 59 3.00 -0.27 18.03
N ARG A 60 4.15 -0.93 17.84
CA ARG A 60 4.68 -1.94 18.78
C ARG A 60 5.02 -1.34 20.15
N ARG A 61 5.38 -0.06 20.19
CA ARG A 61 5.64 0.69 21.43
C ARG A 61 4.39 1.37 22.03
N GLY A 62 3.21 1.09 21.50
CA GLY A 62 1.95 1.69 21.95
C GLY A 62 1.77 3.16 21.54
N ASN A 63 2.71 3.75 20.78
CA ASN A 63 2.59 5.11 20.30
C ASN A 63 1.68 5.18 19.06
N ILE A 64 0.36 5.24 19.32
CA ILE A 64 -0.66 5.26 18.29
C ILE A 64 -0.62 6.56 17.47
N SER A 65 -0.25 7.68 18.08
CA SER A 65 -0.13 8.98 17.39
C SER A 65 1.00 8.92 16.35
N GLY A 66 2.18 8.43 16.73
CA GLY A 66 3.31 8.23 15.83
C GLY A 66 2.99 7.26 14.68
N HIS A 67 2.30 6.16 14.98
CA HIS A 67 1.83 5.21 13.97
C HIS A 67 0.88 5.89 12.96
N ARG A 68 -0.12 6.63 13.44
CA ARG A 68 -1.05 7.35 12.55
C ARG A 68 -0.34 8.37 11.66
N GLY A 69 0.63 9.11 12.22
CA GLY A 69 1.43 10.08 11.47
C GLY A 69 2.22 9.41 10.35
N ALA A 70 2.94 8.32 10.66
CA ALA A 70 3.72 7.56 9.70
C ALA A 70 2.85 6.95 8.58
N MET A 71 1.70 6.35 8.93
CA MET A 71 0.79 5.76 7.94
C MET A 71 0.14 6.81 7.02
N ARG A 72 -0.25 7.98 7.57
CA ARG A 72 -0.74 9.10 6.76
C ARG A 72 0.34 9.63 5.82
N GLY A 73 1.56 9.79 6.32
CA GLY A 73 2.70 10.22 5.50
C GLY A 73 2.99 9.27 4.35
N SER A 74 3.00 7.95 4.61
CA SER A 74 3.17 6.93 3.58
C SER A 74 2.06 6.97 2.53
N TRP A 75 0.81 7.17 2.94
CA TRP A 75 -0.32 7.27 2.03
C TRP A 75 -0.26 8.53 1.15
N LEU A 76 0.07 9.68 1.74
CA LEU A 76 0.27 10.93 1.00
C LEU A 76 1.46 10.85 0.04
N GLY A 77 2.55 10.19 0.46
CA GLY A 77 3.70 9.91 -0.40
C GLY A 77 3.33 9.06 -1.61
N LEU A 78 2.52 8.01 -1.40
CA LEU A 78 2.01 7.16 -2.49
C LEU A 78 1.13 7.96 -3.46
N LEU A 79 0.23 8.80 -2.92
CA LEU A 79 -0.63 9.66 -3.73
C LEU A 79 0.20 10.66 -4.56
N GLY A 80 1.22 11.29 -3.93
CA GLY A 80 2.14 12.20 -4.62
C GLY A 80 2.94 11.50 -5.72
N ALA A 81 3.42 10.29 -5.46
CA ALA A 81 4.11 9.46 -6.45
C ALA A 81 3.20 9.10 -7.64
N PHE A 82 1.94 8.75 -7.37
CA PHE A 82 0.95 8.46 -8.40
C PHE A 82 0.67 9.70 -9.26
N VAL A 83 0.42 10.85 -8.63
CA VAL A 83 0.23 12.11 -9.35
C VAL A 83 1.43 12.45 -10.22
N GLY A 84 2.65 12.31 -9.69
CA GLY A 84 3.88 12.52 -10.45
C GLY A 84 4.06 11.54 -11.63
N ALA A 85 3.61 10.29 -11.46
CA ALA A 85 3.67 9.29 -12.52
C ALA A 85 2.67 9.56 -13.66
N VAL A 86 1.52 10.18 -13.34
CA VAL A 86 0.47 10.48 -14.32
C VAL A 86 0.65 11.87 -14.95
N ALA A 87 1.15 12.84 -14.19
CA ALA A 87 1.25 14.24 -14.64
C ALA A 87 2.39 14.49 -15.64
N VAL A 88 3.37 13.59 -15.74
CA VAL A 88 4.49 13.74 -16.68
C VAL A 88 4.17 13.01 -17.99
N PRO A 89 3.98 13.72 -19.13
CA PRO A 89 3.48 13.13 -20.38
C PRO A 89 4.33 12.01 -20.96
N ASP A 90 5.66 12.10 -20.81
CA ASP A 90 6.62 11.13 -21.35
C ASP A 90 6.82 9.89 -20.46
N ARG A 91 6.00 9.72 -19.42
CA ARG A 91 6.03 8.53 -18.57
C ARG A 91 5.23 7.38 -19.16
N ALA A 92 5.62 6.17 -18.77
CA ALA A 92 5.01 4.93 -19.26
C ALA A 92 3.47 4.89 -19.08
N LEU A 93 2.93 5.42 -17.98
CA LEU A 93 1.48 5.41 -17.72
C LEU A 93 0.70 6.30 -18.70
N PRO A 94 1.00 7.59 -18.87
CA PRO A 94 0.32 8.42 -19.88
C PRO A 94 0.51 7.90 -21.29
N THR A 95 1.73 7.51 -21.67
CA THR A 95 2.01 6.96 -22.99
C THR A 95 1.21 5.71 -23.27
N PHE A 96 1.17 4.75 -22.33
CA PHE A 96 0.37 3.54 -22.46
C PHE A 96 -1.13 3.84 -22.54
N ALA A 97 -1.63 4.77 -21.73
CA ALA A 97 -3.04 5.14 -21.73
C ALA A 97 -3.47 5.79 -23.06
N LEU A 98 -2.59 6.60 -23.67
CA LEU A 98 -2.85 7.27 -24.94
C LEU A 98 -2.70 6.33 -26.13
N THR A 99 -1.72 5.42 -26.11
CA THR A 99 -1.47 4.47 -27.21
C THR A 99 -2.36 3.24 -27.16
N ASN A 100 -2.81 2.82 -25.98
CA ASN A 100 -3.68 1.66 -25.80
C ASN A 100 -4.76 1.92 -24.73
N PRO A 101 -5.78 2.74 -25.02
CA PRO A 101 -6.80 3.11 -24.06
C PRO A 101 -7.61 1.91 -23.54
N ALA A 102 -7.87 0.92 -24.39
CA ALA A 102 -8.57 -0.30 -23.98
C ALA A 102 -7.75 -1.12 -22.97
N GLY A 103 -6.45 -1.27 -23.22
CA GLY A 103 -5.52 -1.93 -22.30
C GLY A 103 -5.39 -1.18 -20.97
N ALA A 104 -5.36 0.14 -21.01
CA ALA A 104 -5.31 0.98 -19.80
C ALA A 104 -6.57 0.83 -18.95
N LEU A 105 -7.76 0.82 -19.58
CA LEU A 105 -9.02 0.57 -18.89
C LEU A 105 -9.08 -0.85 -18.30
N ALA A 106 -8.64 -1.86 -19.04
CA ALA A 106 -8.57 -3.24 -18.55
C ALA A 106 -7.62 -3.36 -17.35
N ALA A 107 -6.44 -2.73 -17.40
CA ALA A 107 -5.49 -2.71 -16.30
C ALA A 107 -6.08 -2.00 -15.05
N ALA A 108 -6.72 -0.85 -15.23
CA ALA A 108 -7.38 -0.13 -14.15
C ALA A 108 -8.50 -0.98 -13.51
N ALA A 109 -9.34 -1.62 -14.34
CA ALA A 109 -10.39 -2.51 -13.86
C ALA A 109 -9.80 -3.71 -13.09
N ALA A 110 -8.73 -4.34 -13.59
CA ALA A 110 -8.06 -5.44 -12.91
C ALA A 110 -7.52 -5.01 -11.53
N VAL A 111 -6.90 -3.83 -11.42
CA VAL A 111 -6.43 -3.27 -10.15
C VAL A 111 -7.59 -3.06 -9.17
N LEU A 112 -8.71 -2.48 -9.63
CA LEU A 112 -9.88 -2.23 -8.79
C LEU A 112 -10.50 -3.55 -8.29
N VAL A 113 -10.70 -4.52 -9.19
CA VAL A 113 -11.24 -5.83 -8.84
C VAL A 113 -10.34 -6.57 -7.85
N THR A 114 -9.03 -6.60 -8.11
CA THR A 114 -8.06 -7.24 -7.21
C THR A 114 -8.04 -6.58 -5.84
N SER A 115 -8.07 -5.24 -5.79
CA SER A 115 -8.13 -4.49 -4.55
C SER A 115 -9.41 -4.79 -3.76
N TRP A 116 -10.55 -4.84 -4.46
CA TRP A 116 -11.84 -5.18 -3.85
C TRP A 116 -11.85 -6.61 -3.31
N VAL A 117 -11.34 -7.59 -4.07
CA VAL A 117 -11.23 -8.99 -3.64
C VAL A 117 -10.35 -9.12 -2.38
N VAL A 118 -9.18 -8.47 -2.36
CA VAL A 118 -8.28 -8.49 -1.20
C VAL A 118 -8.96 -7.90 0.04
N ILE A 119 -9.66 -6.78 -0.09
CA ILE A 119 -10.39 -6.15 1.02
C ILE A 119 -11.54 -7.05 1.50
N ALA A 120 -12.32 -7.64 0.59
CA ALA A 120 -13.42 -8.51 0.91
C ALA A 120 -12.96 -9.79 1.64
N LEU A 121 -11.94 -10.47 1.10
CA LEU A 121 -11.36 -11.66 1.72
C LEU A 121 -10.74 -11.35 3.08
N GLY A 122 -10.00 -10.24 3.20
CA GLY A 122 -9.44 -9.78 4.47
C GLY A 122 -10.53 -9.51 5.51
N GLY A 123 -11.67 -8.95 5.09
CA GLY A 123 -12.86 -8.77 5.92
C GLY A 123 -13.44 -10.08 6.44
N LEU A 124 -13.68 -11.03 5.53
CA LEU A 124 -14.23 -12.35 5.86
C LEU A 124 -13.33 -13.14 6.82
N LEU A 125 -12.02 -13.13 6.58
CA LEU A 125 -11.06 -13.83 7.44
C LEU A 125 -11.00 -13.22 8.85
N ALA A 126 -11.06 -11.89 8.96
CA ALA A 126 -11.08 -11.21 10.24
C ALA A 126 -12.37 -11.50 11.03
N ASP A 127 -13.53 -11.48 10.37
CA ASP A 127 -14.81 -11.79 11.02
C ASP A 127 -14.88 -13.27 11.51
N ARG A 128 -14.27 -14.21 10.77
CA ARG A 128 -14.11 -15.61 11.20
C ARG A 128 -13.21 -15.74 12.44
N ALA A 129 -12.08 -15.02 12.46
CA ALA A 129 -11.14 -15.03 13.58
C ALA A 129 -11.79 -14.47 14.87
N ASP A 130 -12.56 -13.40 14.76
CA ASP A 130 -13.27 -12.81 15.89
C ASP A 130 -14.42 -13.72 16.39
N GLY A 131 -15.14 -14.39 15.48
CA GLY A 131 -16.16 -15.38 15.84
C GLY A 131 -15.61 -16.61 16.57
N ALA A 132 -14.42 -17.09 16.18
CA ALA A 132 -13.76 -18.20 16.87
C ALA A 132 -13.32 -17.82 18.29
N ARG A 133 -12.77 -16.61 18.48
CA ARG A 133 -12.36 -16.11 19.80
C ARG A 133 -13.52 -15.95 20.77
N THR A 134 -14.66 -15.46 20.28
CA THR A 134 -15.85 -15.27 21.13
C THR A 134 -16.48 -16.60 21.55
N ARG A 135 -16.40 -17.64 20.73
CA ARG A 135 -16.85 -19.01 21.09
C ARG A 135 -15.96 -19.64 22.16
N SER A 136 -14.63 -19.53 22.02
CA SER A 136 -13.66 -20.05 23.00
C SER A 136 -13.74 -19.36 24.36
N ALA A 137 -14.16 -18.09 24.41
CA ALA A 137 -14.31 -17.35 25.66
C ALA A 137 -15.61 -17.65 26.41
N ARG A 138 -16.56 -18.38 25.80
CA ARG A 138 -17.85 -18.77 26.38
C ARG A 138 -17.92 -20.23 26.80
N ALA A 139 -16.94 -21.05 26.41
CA ALA A 139 -16.75 -22.44 26.81
C ALA A 139 -15.82 -22.56 28.03
#